data_708fdc9d4d5c1dc98f98beeb82d0e0cb
#
_entry.id   708fdc9d4d5c1dc98f98beeb82d0e0cb
#
_cell.length_a   1.000
_cell.length_b   1.000
_cell.length_c   1.000
_cell.angle_alpha   90.00
_cell.angle_beta   90.00
_cell.angle_gamma   90.00
#
_symmetry.space_group_name_H-M   'P 1'
#
loop_
_entity.id
_entity.type
_entity.pdbx_description
1 polymer ?
#
loop_
_entity_poly.entity_id
_entity_poly.type
_entity_poly.pdbx_seq_one_letter_code
_entity_poly.pdbx_strand_id
1 'polypeptide(L)'
;YVDRIGFKVTDMYPGRGYFLRAPGSHEHHNLFLLKGGDNIGFHHIAFELRDIHEVFGGGLHMTDKGWETHLGPGRHPLSSCYFWYFKNPCGGAAEYDSDSDYITDGWEPAEWESSPESFAEWAYAEGAARYSGIQTGKT
;
A
#
# COMPACT_ATOMS: atom_id res chain seq x y z
N TYR A 1 -19.12 -2.13 5.25
CA TYR A 1 -18.02 -2.91 5.89
C TYR A 1 -18.05 -2.76 7.40
N VAL A 2 -18.07 -1.54 7.95
CA VAL A 2 -18.01 -1.33 9.41
C VAL A 2 -19.24 -1.90 10.11
N ASP A 3 -20.43 -1.37 9.83
CA ASP A 3 -21.67 -1.66 10.56
C ASP A 3 -22.22 -3.08 10.37
N ARG A 4 -21.91 -3.74 9.25
CA ARG A 4 -22.51 -5.04 8.90
C ARG A 4 -21.54 -6.21 8.95
N ILE A 5 -20.24 -5.94 8.68
CA ILE A 5 -19.22 -6.97 8.61
C ILE A 5 -18.28 -6.89 9.82
N GLY A 6 -18.25 -5.73 10.50
CA GLY A 6 -17.48 -5.52 11.72
C GLY A 6 -16.03 -5.09 11.49
N PHE A 7 -15.71 -4.59 10.30
CA PHE A 7 -14.40 -3.96 10.07
C PHE A 7 -14.24 -2.74 10.98
N LYS A 8 -13.01 -2.46 11.39
CA LYS A 8 -12.64 -1.25 12.13
C LYS A 8 -11.82 -0.34 11.23
N VAL A 9 -12.08 0.96 11.32
CA VAL A 9 -11.21 1.96 10.70
C VAL A 9 -9.91 1.99 11.50
N THR A 10 -8.79 1.88 10.81
CA THR A 10 -7.47 1.97 11.41
C THR A 10 -6.90 3.37 11.21
N ASP A 11 -6.93 3.86 9.98
CA ASP A 11 -6.54 5.22 9.62
C ASP A 11 -7.37 5.71 8.45
N MET A 12 -7.29 7.01 8.14
CA MET A 12 -8.05 7.55 7.02
C MET A 12 -7.41 8.79 6.38
N TYR A 13 -7.74 8.98 5.12
CA TYR A 13 -7.66 10.26 4.42
C TYR A 13 -9.06 10.86 4.40
N PRO A 14 -9.39 11.89 5.21
CA PRO A 14 -10.75 12.40 5.35
C PRO A 14 -11.41 12.72 4.01
N GLY A 15 -12.58 12.10 3.77
CA GLY A 15 -13.35 12.27 2.53
C GLY A 15 -12.74 11.61 1.27
N ARG A 16 -11.60 10.95 1.38
CA ARG A 16 -10.88 10.34 0.27
C ARG A 16 -10.65 8.84 0.40
N GLY A 17 -10.26 8.35 1.57
CA GLY A 17 -9.95 6.93 1.72
C GLY A 17 -9.97 6.45 3.16
N TYR A 18 -10.27 5.16 3.33
CA TYR A 18 -10.35 4.52 4.63
C TYR A 18 -9.57 3.22 4.63
N PHE A 19 -8.65 3.09 5.56
CA PHE A 19 -7.93 1.86 5.87
C PHE A 19 -8.75 1.06 6.89
N LEU A 20 -9.12 -0.16 6.53
CA LEU A 20 -10.06 -0.99 7.28
C LEU A 20 -9.42 -2.30 7.69
N ARG A 21 -9.47 -2.60 8.97
CA ARG A 21 -9.00 -3.85 9.57
C ARG A 21 -10.15 -4.82 9.74
N ALA A 22 -9.96 -6.06 9.33
CA ALA A 22 -10.94 -7.14 9.51
C ALA A 22 -11.09 -7.53 11.00
N PRO A 23 -12.26 -8.05 11.42
CA PRO A 23 -12.44 -8.54 12.78
C PRO A 23 -11.38 -9.59 13.14
N GLY A 24 -10.70 -9.38 14.27
CA GLY A 24 -9.66 -10.29 14.77
C GLY A 24 -8.28 -10.17 14.09
N SER A 25 -8.14 -9.33 13.07
CA SER A 25 -6.84 -9.03 12.49
C SER A 25 -6.07 -8.03 13.34
N HIS A 26 -4.75 -8.16 13.37
CA HIS A 26 -3.81 -7.21 13.95
C HIS A 26 -3.01 -6.45 12.88
N GLU A 27 -3.30 -6.71 11.61
CA GLU A 27 -2.73 -5.95 10.50
C GLU A 27 -3.25 -4.51 10.49
N HIS A 28 -2.42 -3.59 10.01
CA HIS A 28 -2.87 -2.21 9.87
C HIS A 28 -4.15 -2.13 9.05
N HIS A 29 -4.22 -2.83 7.93
CA HIS A 29 -5.45 -2.94 7.14
C HIS A 29 -5.46 -4.21 6.29
N ASN A 30 -6.66 -4.74 6.08
CA ASN A 30 -6.92 -5.83 5.15
C ASN A 30 -7.72 -5.34 3.93
N LEU A 31 -8.25 -4.11 4.01
CA LEU A 31 -9.01 -3.49 2.94
C LEU A 31 -8.78 -1.97 2.95
N PHE A 32 -8.44 -1.42 1.79
CA PHE A 32 -8.40 0.01 1.59
C PHE A 32 -9.46 0.43 0.57
N LEU A 33 -10.33 1.34 0.96
CA LEU A 33 -11.37 1.91 0.11
C LEU A 33 -10.99 3.34 -0.26
N LEU A 34 -10.62 3.55 -1.52
CA LEU A 34 -10.20 4.86 -2.04
C LEU A 34 -11.30 5.42 -2.95
N LYS A 35 -11.64 6.70 -2.75
CA LYS A 35 -12.53 7.43 -3.66
C LYS A 35 -11.75 7.85 -4.91
N GLY A 36 -12.00 7.16 -6.01
CA GLY A 36 -11.31 7.34 -7.30
C GLY A 36 -12.06 8.24 -8.30
N GLY A 37 -12.83 9.24 -7.86
CA GLY A 37 -13.68 10.04 -8.74
C GLY A 37 -14.77 9.19 -9.39
N ASP A 38 -14.91 9.27 -10.71
CA ASP A 38 -15.90 8.50 -11.49
C ASP A 38 -15.41 7.09 -11.87
N ASN A 39 -14.17 6.76 -11.54
CA ASN A 39 -13.58 5.46 -11.84
C ASN A 39 -13.82 4.48 -10.69
N ILE A 40 -14.51 3.39 -11.00
CA ILE A 40 -14.64 2.26 -10.09
C ILE A 40 -13.72 1.16 -10.62
N GLY A 41 -12.84 0.64 -9.76
CA GLY A 41 -11.91 -0.39 -10.18
C GLY A 41 -11.19 -1.05 -9.02
N PHE A 42 -10.49 -2.10 -9.36
CA PHE A 42 -9.58 -2.78 -8.47
C PHE A 42 -8.20 -2.12 -8.54
N HIS A 43 -7.64 -1.74 -7.40
CA HIS A 43 -6.34 -1.09 -7.34
C HIS A 43 -5.21 -2.12 -7.25
N HIS A 44 -5.20 -2.93 -6.22
CA HIS A 44 -4.20 -3.98 -6.04
C HIS A 44 -4.68 -5.08 -5.09
N ILE A 45 -3.93 -6.17 -5.09
CA ILE A 45 -3.92 -7.19 -4.05
C ILE A 45 -2.52 -7.23 -3.43
N ALA A 46 -2.45 -7.21 -2.10
CA ALA A 46 -1.21 -7.34 -1.35
C ALA A 46 -1.03 -8.76 -0.82
N PHE A 47 0.22 -9.22 -0.82
CA PHE A 47 0.66 -10.48 -0.25
C PHE A 47 1.70 -10.16 0.82
N GLU A 48 1.29 -10.32 2.07
CA GLU A 48 2.20 -10.14 3.19
C GLU A 48 3.24 -11.27 3.19
N LEU A 49 4.50 -10.87 3.24
CA LEU A 49 5.65 -11.74 3.31
C LEU A 49 6.25 -11.70 4.71
N ARG A 50 7.12 -12.63 5.02
CA ARG A 50 7.66 -12.78 6.37
C ARG A 50 8.46 -11.58 6.85
N ASP A 51 9.23 -10.95 5.95
CA ASP A 51 10.14 -9.86 6.28
C ASP A 51 10.59 -9.08 5.02
N ILE A 52 11.28 -7.97 5.23
CA ILE A 52 11.86 -7.14 4.17
C ILE A 52 12.76 -7.91 3.20
N HIS A 53 13.47 -8.97 3.66
CA HIS A 53 14.35 -9.75 2.79
C HIS A 53 13.54 -10.52 1.76
N GLU A 54 12.36 -11.01 2.14
CA GLU A 54 11.44 -11.68 1.20
C GLU A 54 10.81 -10.67 0.22
N VAL A 55 10.47 -9.46 0.66
CA VAL A 55 9.96 -8.40 -0.24
C VAL A 55 11.01 -8.07 -1.31
N PHE A 56 12.25 -7.83 -0.91
CA PHE A 56 13.31 -7.48 -1.86
C PHE A 56 13.77 -8.67 -2.69
N GLY A 57 13.97 -9.83 -2.08
CA GLY A 57 14.37 -11.05 -2.78
C GLY A 57 13.30 -11.52 -3.77
N GLY A 58 12.04 -11.49 -3.35
CA GLY A 58 10.88 -11.78 -4.19
C GLY A 58 10.73 -10.76 -5.32
N GLY A 59 10.91 -9.47 -5.01
CA GLY A 59 10.85 -8.41 -6.00
C GLY A 59 11.93 -8.54 -7.08
N LEU A 60 13.17 -8.85 -6.71
CA LEU A 60 14.25 -9.15 -7.65
C LEU A 60 13.92 -10.36 -8.51
N HIS A 61 13.40 -11.44 -7.90
CA HIS A 61 12.97 -12.62 -8.64
C HIS A 61 11.87 -12.28 -9.66
N MET A 62 10.87 -11.50 -9.29
CA MET A 62 9.80 -11.05 -10.20
C MET A 62 10.39 -10.26 -11.39
N THR A 63 11.33 -9.36 -11.11
CA THR A 63 12.02 -8.57 -12.12
C THR A 63 12.84 -9.46 -13.06
N ASP A 64 13.58 -10.44 -12.53
CA ASP A 64 14.35 -11.41 -13.32
C ASP A 64 13.46 -12.28 -14.22
N LYS A 65 12.21 -12.51 -13.81
CA LYS A 65 11.20 -13.20 -14.62
C LYS A 65 10.51 -12.30 -15.64
N GLY A 66 10.88 -11.03 -15.71
CA GLY A 66 10.35 -10.08 -16.66
C GLY A 66 9.01 -9.43 -16.26
N TRP A 67 8.60 -9.57 -15.00
CA TRP A 67 7.44 -8.86 -14.50
C TRP A 67 7.76 -7.38 -14.31
N GLU A 68 6.89 -6.53 -14.83
CA GLU A 68 7.08 -5.08 -14.80
C GLU A 68 6.77 -4.52 -13.40
N THR A 69 7.74 -3.83 -12.80
CA THR A 69 7.51 -3.03 -11.60
C THR A 69 6.52 -1.92 -11.92
N HIS A 70 5.46 -1.84 -11.10
CA HIS A 70 4.52 -0.72 -11.12
C HIS A 70 5.00 0.42 -10.23
N LEU A 71 5.47 0.08 -9.01
CA LEU A 71 5.98 1.01 -8.01
C LEU A 71 6.85 0.27 -7.00
N GLY A 72 7.89 0.91 -6.52
CA GLY A 72 8.76 0.35 -5.46
C GLY A 72 10.10 -0.17 -6.00
N PRO A 73 10.90 -0.79 -5.11
CA PRO A 73 10.60 -0.96 -3.69
C PRO A 73 10.49 0.36 -2.94
N GLY A 74 9.80 0.33 -1.81
CA GLY A 74 9.57 1.52 -1.01
C GLY A 74 9.09 1.22 0.41
N ARG A 75 8.75 2.29 1.15
CA ARG A 75 8.17 2.21 2.47
C ARG A 75 7.00 3.17 2.59
N HIS A 76 5.87 2.67 3.09
CA HIS A 76 4.73 3.50 3.45
C HIS A 76 4.92 4.12 4.85
N PRO A 77 4.67 5.41 5.05
CA PRO A 77 4.59 5.96 6.41
C PRO A 77 3.32 5.50 7.15
N LEU A 78 2.18 5.39 6.44
CA LEU A 78 1.01 4.70 6.96
C LEU A 78 1.25 3.19 6.90
N SER A 79 0.97 2.50 7.98
CA SER A 79 1.26 1.08 8.17
C SER A 79 2.73 0.69 8.34
N SER A 80 3.67 1.59 8.14
CA SER A 80 5.13 1.35 8.24
C SER A 80 5.69 0.28 7.30
N CYS A 81 4.87 -0.38 6.48
CA CYS A 81 5.28 -1.53 5.70
C CYS A 81 6.23 -1.18 4.55
N TYR A 82 7.15 -2.10 4.27
CA TYR A 82 7.92 -2.12 3.05
C TYR A 82 7.11 -2.74 1.94
N PHE A 83 7.24 -2.23 0.71
CA PHE A 83 6.42 -2.66 -0.41
C PHE A 83 7.18 -2.79 -1.73
N TRP A 84 6.65 -3.63 -2.64
CA TRP A 84 7.01 -3.65 -4.05
C TRP A 84 5.82 -4.08 -4.89
N TYR A 85 5.35 -3.18 -5.76
CA TYR A 85 4.21 -3.41 -6.64
C TYR A 85 4.64 -3.84 -8.02
N PHE A 86 3.95 -4.83 -8.58
CA PHE A 86 4.10 -5.30 -9.96
C PHE A 86 2.81 -5.13 -10.73
N LYS A 87 2.89 -4.88 -12.02
CA LYS A 87 1.70 -4.87 -12.88
C LYS A 87 1.07 -6.26 -12.88
N ASN A 88 -0.23 -6.31 -12.57
CA ASN A 88 -0.98 -7.55 -12.58
C ASN A 88 -1.63 -7.75 -13.96
N PRO A 89 -1.44 -8.92 -14.62
CA PRO A 89 -2.05 -9.17 -15.93
C PRO A 89 -3.58 -9.20 -15.91
N CYS A 90 -4.19 -9.40 -14.74
CA CYS A 90 -5.64 -9.35 -14.54
C CYS A 90 -6.18 -7.93 -14.28
N GLY A 91 -5.32 -6.92 -14.33
CA GLY A 91 -5.63 -5.52 -13.99
C GLY A 91 -5.23 -5.14 -12.58
N GLY A 92 -4.96 -3.84 -12.37
CA GLY A 92 -4.41 -3.33 -11.12
C GLY A 92 -2.96 -3.77 -10.90
N ALA A 93 -2.57 -3.91 -9.64
CA ALA A 93 -1.23 -4.36 -9.26
C ALA A 93 -1.28 -5.57 -8.31
N ALA A 94 -0.16 -6.28 -8.21
CA ALA A 94 0.15 -7.22 -7.14
C ALA A 94 1.26 -6.59 -6.28
N GLU A 95 1.07 -6.59 -4.99
CA GLU A 95 2.01 -6.04 -4.02
C GLU A 95 2.64 -7.15 -3.19
N TYR A 96 3.94 -7.07 -2.98
CA TYR A 96 4.64 -7.75 -1.89
C TYR A 96 4.86 -6.73 -0.79
N ASP A 97 4.46 -7.05 0.44
CA ASP A 97 4.63 -6.19 1.59
C ASP A 97 5.09 -6.96 2.83
N SER A 98 5.65 -6.25 3.80
CA SER A 98 6.06 -6.80 5.10
C SER A 98 6.24 -5.72 6.15
N ASP A 99 6.34 -6.15 7.40
CA ASP A 99 6.65 -5.29 8.54
C ASP A 99 5.60 -4.20 8.79
N SER A 100 4.32 -4.50 8.52
CA SER A 100 3.20 -3.64 8.89
C SER A 100 3.09 -3.42 10.39
N ASP A 101 2.58 -2.26 10.79
CA ASP A 101 2.27 -1.95 12.18
C ASP A 101 1.33 -2.99 12.79
N TYR A 102 1.69 -3.53 13.94
CA TYR A 102 0.83 -4.42 14.71
C TYR A 102 -0.20 -3.62 15.51
N ILE A 103 -1.46 -3.74 15.13
CA ILE A 103 -2.56 -2.97 15.70
C ILE A 103 -3.10 -3.64 16.96
N THR A 104 -3.06 -2.91 18.07
CA THR A 104 -3.62 -3.33 19.34
C THR A 104 -5.06 -2.85 19.53
N ASP A 105 -5.74 -3.34 20.57
CA ASP A 105 -7.11 -2.88 20.90
C ASP A 105 -7.17 -1.40 21.31
N GLY A 106 -6.04 -0.83 21.74
CA GLY A 106 -5.93 0.59 22.10
C GLY A 106 -5.56 1.50 20.94
N TRP A 107 -5.56 1.01 19.70
CA TRP A 107 -5.26 1.84 18.54
C TRP A 107 -6.33 2.89 18.31
N GLU A 108 -5.93 4.13 18.22
CA GLU A 108 -6.80 5.25 17.87
C GLU A 108 -6.56 5.64 16.41
N PRO A 109 -7.62 5.65 15.58
CA PRO A 109 -7.50 6.02 14.18
C PRO A 109 -6.93 7.43 13.97
N ALA A 110 -5.94 7.57 13.11
CA ALA A 110 -5.37 8.85 12.74
C ALA A 110 -5.96 9.36 11.41
N GLU A 111 -6.05 10.69 11.31
CA GLU A 111 -6.38 11.37 10.07
C GLU A 111 -5.10 11.87 9.41
N TRP A 112 -4.93 11.51 8.15
CA TRP A 112 -3.76 11.88 7.37
C TRP A 112 -4.15 12.81 6.22
N GLU A 113 -3.31 13.79 5.93
CA GLU A 113 -3.45 14.53 4.69
C GLU A 113 -3.03 13.64 3.52
N SER A 114 -3.87 13.57 2.47
CA SER A 114 -3.53 12.79 1.28
C SER A 114 -2.50 13.54 0.43
N SER A 115 -1.25 13.12 0.54
CA SER A 115 -0.12 13.69 -0.20
C SER A 115 0.82 12.58 -0.70
N PRO A 116 1.76 12.87 -1.60
CA PRO A 116 2.79 11.91 -1.97
C PRO A 116 3.62 11.44 -0.77
N GLU A 117 3.90 12.33 0.17
CA GLU A 117 4.70 12.07 1.37
C GLU A 117 3.97 11.14 2.35
N SER A 118 2.63 11.24 2.44
CA SER A 118 1.83 10.32 3.24
C SER A 118 1.63 8.96 2.56
N PHE A 119 1.86 8.89 1.24
CA PHE A 119 1.82 7.64 0.50
C PHE A 119 3.13 6.86 0.64
N ALA A 120 4.28 7.48 0.40
CA ALA A 120 5.57 6.82 0.49
C ALA A 120 6.60 7.73 1.17
N GLU A 121 7.21 7.25 2.25
CA GLU A 121 8.36 7.88 2.88
C GLU A 121 9.54 7.95 1.91
N TRP A 122 9.74 6.85 1.20
CA TRP A 122 10.63 6.75 0.05
C TRP A 122 10.12 5.63 -0.87
N ALA A 123 10.40 5.75 -2.14
CA ALA A 123 10.19 4.69 -3.11
C ALA A 123 11.19 4.80 -4.25
N TYR A 124 11.56 3.66 -4.80
CA TYR A 124 12.46 3.53 -5.93
C TYR A 124 11.67 3.16 -7.19
N ALA A 125 12.15 3.53 -8.37
CA ALA A 125 11.56 3.34 -9.68
C ALA A 125 10.62 4.48 -10.16
N GLU A 126 10.34 4.49 -11.47
CA GLU A 126 9.59 5.59 -12.13
C GLU A 126 8.19 5.82 -11.57
N GLY A 127 7.56 4.78 -11.02
CA GLY A 127 6.26 4.89 -10.36
C GLY A 127 6.27 5.82 -9.16
N ALA A 128 7.34 5.83 -8.38
CA ALA A 128 7.51 6.72 -7.23
C ALA A 128 7.51 8.20 -7.63
N ALA A 129 8.17 8.55 -8.73
CA ALA A 129 8.22 9.92 -9.22
C ALA A 129 6.83 10.46 -9.61
N ARG A 130 5.93 9.59 -10.10
CA ARG A 130 4.55 9.97 -10.42
C ARG A 130 3.71 10.24 -9.18
N TYR A 131 3.95 9.49 -8.11
CA TYR A 131 3.21 9.64 -6.87
C TYR A 131 3.74 10.78 -5.99
N SER A 132 5.05 10.99 -5.98
CA SER A 132 5.70 12.02 -5.16
C SER A 132 5.70 13.42 -5.79
N GLY A 133 5.32 13.56 -7.06
CA GLY A 133 5.47 14.83 -7.80
C GLY A 133 6.93 15.23 -8.03
N ILE A 134 7.88 14.39 -7.66
CA ILE A 134 9.31 14.61 -7.91
C ILE A 134 9.56 14.27 -9.37
N GLN A 135 9.82 15.28 -10.16
CA GLN A 135 10.38 15.07 -11.48
C GLN A 135 11.83 14.63 -11.30
N THR A 136 12.10 13.36 -11.55
CA THR A 136 13.47 12.91 -11.73
C THR A 136 13.97 13.59 -12.98
N GLY A 137 14.79 14.64 -12.82
CA GLY A 137 15.45 15.27 -13.94
C GLY A 137 16.27 14.22 -14.68
N LYS A 138 15.89 13.92 -15.90
CA LYS A 138 16.78 13.22 -16.79
C LYS A 138 17.95 14.17 -17.07
N THR A 139 19.09 13.89 -16.47
CA THR A 139 20.38 14.43 -16.93
C THR A 139 20.80 13.71 -18.19
#